data_895c44fc1fc2478696b4d0e169b6c288
#
_entry.id   895c44fc1fc2478696b4d0e169b6c288
#
_cell.length_a   1.000
_cell.length_b   1.000
_cell.length_c   1.000
_cell.angle_alpha   90.00
_cell.angle_beta   90.00
_cell.angle_gamma   90.00
#
_symmetry.space_group_name_H-M   'P 1'
#
loop_
_entity.id
_entity.type
_entity.pdbx_description
1 polymer ?
#
loop_
_entity_poly.entity_id
_entity_poly.type
_entity_poly.pdbx_seq_one_letter_code
_entity_poly.pdbx_strand_id
1 'polypeptide(L)'
;GDAGYRCFQVEDEWQAISLNYTSGTTGDPKGVVFHHRGAYLNALSNAMCWNMTAQPVYLWTLPMFHCNGWCFPWTLAAVAGTSVCLRHVRADAIFELIKQHKVTHFCGAPVVLNTMLNADSGLHEGLPNGINAMTAGAAPPAAVIAGMEKLGFNVTHVYGLTETYGPCVVSAPQADWASMDIDERAELMAR
;
A
#
# COMPACT_ATOMS: atom_id res chain seq x y z
N GLY A 1 -8.72 -17.81 21.16
CA GLY A 1 -7.61 -18.44 20.47
C GLY A 1 -7.35 -19.82 21.03
N ASP A 2 -6.67 -20.66 20.28
CA ASP A 2 -6.28 -22.01 20.75
C ASP A 2 -5.09 -21.88 21.70
N ALA A 3 -5.30 -22.23 22.98
CA ALA A 3 -4.25 -22.18 23.99
C ALA A 3 -3.14 -23.24 23.76
N GLY A 4 -3.37 -24.23 22.90
CA GLY A 4 -2.40 -25.25 22.48
C GLY A 4 -1.60 -24.90 21.23
N TYR A 5 -1.90 -23.75 20.57
CA TYR A 5 -1.19 -23.36 19.35
C TYR A 5 0.29 -23.08 19.64
N ARG A 6 1.14 -23.78 18.90
CA ARG A 6 2.59 -23.53 18.90
C ARG A 6 2.96 -22.81 17.62
N CYS A 7 3.67 -21.70 17.72
CA CYS A 7 4.19 -21.00 16.56
C CYS A 7 5.17 -21.88 15.80
N PHE A 8 5.03 -21.93 14.48
CA PHE A 8 6.00 -22.60 13.62
C PHE A 8 7.36 -21.92 13.80
N GLN A 9 8.39 -22.73 14.00
CA GLN A 9 9.78 -22.26 14.07
C GLN A 9 10.37 -22.30 12.66
N VAL A 10 10.90 -21.18 12.21
CA VAL A 10 11.65 -21.10 10.94
C VAL A 10 13.06 -21.61 11.20
N GLU A 11 13.41 -22.78 10.62
CA GLU A 11 14.74 -23.40 10.78
C GLU A 11 15.79 -22.72 9.91
N ASP A 12 15.40 -22.28 8.72
CA ASP A 12 16.25 -21.55 7.78
C ASP A 12 15.51 -20.32 7.24
N GLU A 13 15.98 -19.14 7.58
CA GLU A 13 15.39 -17.88 7.14
C GLU A 13 15.50 -17.63 5.62
N TRP A 14 16.36 -18.38 4.93
CA TRP A 14 16.51 -18.33 3.47
C TRP A 14 15.59 -19.32 2.75
N GLN A 15 14.85 -20.11 3.47
CA GLN A 15 13.85 -21.01 2.87
C GLN A 15 12.84 -20.20 2.06
N ALA A 16 12.56 -20.69 0.84
CA ALA A 16 11.56 -20.10 -0.06
C ALA A 16 10.15 -20.20 0.53
N ILE A 17 9.39 -19.11 0.45
CA ILE A 17 7.98 -19.04 0.90
C ILE A 17 7.00 -18.76 -0.23
N SER A 18 7.45 -18.15 -1.31
CA SER A 18 6.61 -17.90 -2.48
C SER A 18 7.43 -17.70 -3.75
N LEU A 19 6.78 -17.89 -4.90
CA LEU A 19 7.31 -17.67 -6.23
C LEU A 19 6.40 -16.67 -6.94
N ASN A 20 6.97 -15.54 -7.36
CA ASN A 20 6.27 -14.47 -8.08
C ASN A 20 6.85 -14.32 -9.48
N TYR A 21 6.01 -14.26 -10.50
CA TYR A 21 6.46 -14.02 -11.86
C TYR A 21 6.36 -12.53 -12.22
N THR A 22 7.43 -12.02 -12.85
CA THR A 22 7.41 -10.70 -13.48
C THR A 22 6.74 -10.77 -14.86
N SER A 23 6.13 -9.67 -15.29
CA SER A 23 5.45 -9.60 -16.60
C SER A 23 6.40 -9.65 -17.81
N GLY A 24 7.71 -9.43 -17.59
CA GLY A 24 8.73 -9.48 -18.64
C GLY A 24 8.50 -8.48 -19.78
N THR A 25 8.79 -7.20 -19.55
CA THR A 25 8.63 -6.16 -20.60
C THR A 25 9.64 -6.28 -21.74
N THR A 26 10.75 -7.00 -21.54
CA THR A 26 11.87 -7.12 -22.48
C THR A 26 12.36 -8.55 -22.70
N GLY A 27 11.60 -9.54 -22.27
CA GLY A 27 12.00 -10.96 -22.37
C GLY A 27 10.96 -11.89 -21.73
N ASP A 28 11.34 -13.15 -21.54
CA ASP A 28 10.49 -14.13 -20.90
C ASP A 28 10.20 -13.77 -19.43
N PRO A 29 9.00 -14.11 -18.90
CA PRO A 29 8.68 -13.90 -17.50
C PRO A 29 9.69 -14.60 -16.59
N LYS A 30 10.16 -13.89 -15.54
CA LYS A 30 11.12 -14.41 -14.59
C LYS A 30 10.43 -14.79 -13.29
N GLY A 31 10.76 -15.96 -12.75
CA GLY A 31 10.32 -16.40 -11.44
C GLY A 31 11.20 -15.79 -10.35
N VAL A 32 10.62 -14.97 -9.50
CA VAL A 32 11.29 -14.34 -8.35
C VAL A 32 10.89 -15.09 -7.09
N VAL A 33 11.88 -15.67 -6.42
CA VAL A 33 11.67 -16.45 -5.19
C VAL A 33 11.79 -15.52 -3.98
N PHE A 34 10.74 -15.50 -3.15
CA PHE A 34 10.77 -14.84 -1.85
C PHE A 34 11.16 -15.83 -0.77
N HIS A 35 11.89 -15.37 0.24
CA HIS A 35 12.30 -16.14 1.41
C HIS A 35 11.86 -15.43 2.71
N HIS A 36 11.83 -16.16 3.82
CA HIS A 36 11.36 -15.65 5.12
C HIS A 36 12.02 -14.34 5.51
N ARG A 37 13.37 -14.28 5.45
CA ARG A 37 14.13 -13.09 5.83
C ARG A 37 13.70 -11.84 5.05
N GLY A 38 13.60 -11.94 3.71
CA GLY A 38 13.25 -10.80 2.86
C GLY A 38 11.82 -10.30 3.13
N ALA A 39 10.86 -11.22 3.23
CA ALA A 39 9.48 -10.88 3.54
C ALA A 39 9.35 -10.25 4.93
N TYR A 40 10.03 -10.78 5.93
CA TYR A 40 10.05 -10.23 7.29
C TYR A 40 10.61 -8.80 7.33
N LEU A 41 11.79 -8.57 6.72
CA LEU A 41 12.41 -7.25 6.72
C LEU A 41 11.58 -6.22 5.96
N ASN A 42 11.02 -6.58 4.78
CA ASN A 42 10.16 -5.66 4.03
C ASN A 42 8.85 -5.38 4.77
N ALA A 43 8.26 -6.40 5.41
CA ALA A 43 7.04 -6.22 6.21
C ALA A 43 7.23 -5.24 7.37
N LEU A 44 8.34 -5.34 8.11
CA LEU A 44 8.67 -4.39 9.17
C LEU A 44 8.99 -3.00 8.62
N SER A 45 9.74 -2.92 7.50
CA SER A 45 10.00 -1.65 6.81
C SER A 45 8.70 -0.93 6.44
N ASN A 46 7.72 -1.63 5.86
CA ASN A 46 6.42 -1.06 5.54
C ASN A 46 5.75 -0.44 6.77
N ALA A 47 5.72 -1.18 7.90
CA ALA A 47 5.11 -0.67 9.13
C ALA A 47 5.82 0.59 9.64
N MET A 48 7.16 0.58 9.65
CA MET A 48 7.96 1.69 10.15
C MET A 48 7.90 2.92 9.24
N CYS A 49 8.12 2.74 7.93
CA CYS A 49 8.18 3.85 6.99
C CYS A 49 6.82 4.51 6.75
N TRP A 50 5.74 3.75 6.91
CA TRP A 50 4.38 4.26 6.75
C TRP A 50 3.69 4.59 8.07
N ASN A 51 4.46 4.57 9.16
CA ASN A 51 3.99 4.87 10.51
C ASN A 51 2.70 4.11 10.88
N MET A 52 2.63 2.83 10.51
CA MET A 52 1.48 1.98 10.83
C MET A 52 1.48 1.65 12.31
N THR A 53 0.56 2.22 13.04
CA THR A 53 0.34 1.89 14.46
C THR A 53 -0.31 0.52 14.61
N ALA A 54 -0.44 0.03 15.85
CA ALA A 54 -1.14 -1.21 16.11
C ALA A 54 -2.60 -1.17 15.64
N GLN A 55 -3.05 -2.29 15.08
CA GLN A 55 -4.43 -2.51 14.64
C GLN A 55 -4.93 -1.58 13.51
N PRO A 56 -4.13 -1.31 12.46
CA PRO A 56 -4.63 -0.57 11.30
C PRO A 56 -5.73 -1.37 10.59
N VAL A 57 -6.63 -0.66 9.93
CA VAL A 57 -7.63 -1.25 9.04
C VAL A 57 -7.20 -1.00 7.60
N TYR A 58 -6.85 -2.07 6.89
CA TYR A 58 -6.28 -2.01 5.55
C TYR A 58 -7.27 -2.51 4.49
N LEU A 59 -7.55 -1.68 3.48
CA LEU A 59 -8.40 -2.02 2.34
C LEU A 59 -7.55 -2.56 1.19
N TRP A 60 -7.88 -3.77 0.73
CA TRP A 60 -7.20 -4.47 -0.36
C TRP A 60 -7.66 -4.01 -1.74
N THR A 61 -7.26 -2.82 -2.17
CA THR A 61 -7.33 -2.35 -3.56
C THR A 61 -6.17 -2.87 -4.41
N LEU A 62 -5.05 -3.23 -3.76
CA LEU A 62 -3.92 -3.89 -4.37
C LEU A 62 -4.19 -5.40 -4.47
N PRO A 63 -3.96 -6.06 -5.63
CA PRO A 63 -4.05 -7.51 -5.73
C PRO A 63 -3.06 -8.22 -4.80
N MET A 64 -3.54 -9.14 -3.96
CA MET A 64 -2.69 -9.85 -3.00
C MET A 64 -1.58 -10.69 -3.66
N PHE A 65 -1.77 -11.15 -4.90
CA PHE A 65 -0.78 -11.93 -5.62
C PHE A 65 0.37 -11.10 -6.19
N HIS A 66 0.15 -9.79 -6.44
CA HIS A 66 1.17 -8.92 -7.03
C HIS A 66 2.24 -8.59 -6.00
N CYS A 67 3.48 -9.04 -6.23
CA CYS A 67 4.58 -9.02 -5.26
C CYS A 67 4.13 -9.48 -3.86
N ASN A 68 3.30 -10.52 -3.80
CA ASN A 68 2.57 -10.96 -2.60
C ASN A 68 1.97 -9.78 -1.80
N GLY A 69 1.20 -8.96 -2.52
CA GLY A 69 0.53 -7.81 -1.94
C GLY A 69 1.49 -6.82 -1.29
N TRP A 70 2.69 -6.62 -1.87
CA TRP A 70 3.75 -5.74 -1.36
C TRP A 70 4.15 -6.04 0.09
N CYS A 71 4.15 -7.31 0.47
CA CYS A 71 4.39 -7.79 1.83
C CYS A 71 3.35 -7.36 2.89
N PHE A 72 2.27 -6.69 2.53
CA PHE A 72 1.25 -6.27 3.50
C PHE A 72 0.53 -7.42 4.22
N PRO A 73 0.38 -8.66 3.67
CA PRO A 73 -0.15 -9.77 4.48
C PRO A 73 0.69 -10.00 5.75
N TRP A 74 2.00 -9.96 5.64
CA TRP A 74 2.93 -10.12 6.76
C TRP A 74 3.02 -8.84 7.61
N THR A 75 2.99 -7.65 6.99
CA THR A 75 2.93 -6.37 7.71
C THR A 75 1.72 -6.32 8.64
N LEU A 76 0.52 -6.61 8.12
CA LEU A 76 -0.72 -6.59 8.90
C LEU A 76 -0.71 -7.62 10.03
N ALA A 77 -0.13 -8.80 9.80
CA ALA A 77 0.05 -9.78 10.86
C ALA A 77 0.96 -9.25 11.98
N ALA A 78 2.06 -8.57 11.62
CA ALA A 78 3.01 -8.02 12.60
C ALA A 78 2.40 -6.91 13.48
N VAL A 79 1.48 -6.11 12.93
CA VAL A 79 0.84 -4.99 13.67
C VAL A 79 -0.59 -5.30 14.12
N ALA A 80 -1.01 -6.56 14.08
CA ALA A 80 -2.38 -7.01 14.41
C ALA A 80 -3.47 -6.25 13.63
N GLY A 81 -3.21 -5.98 12.32
CA GLY A 81 -4.10 -5.23 11.45
C GLY A 81 -5.31 -6.02 10.99
N THR A 82 -6.35 -5.30 10.58
CA THR A 82 -7.56 -5.87 9.97
C THR A 82 -7.51 -5.74 8.46
N SER A 83 -7.77 -6.85 7.75
CA SER A 83 -7.89 -6.87 6.28
C SER A 83 -9.34 -6.70 5.85
N VAL A 84 -9.63 -5.66 5.07
CA VAL A 84 -10.90 -5.45 4.37
C VAL A 84 -10.70 -5.84 2.91
N CYS A 85 -11.31 -6.95 2.48
CA CYS A 85 -11.14 -7.48 1.14
C CYS A 85 -12.12 -6.85 0.16
N LEU A 86 -11.63 -6.50 -1.03
CA LEU A 86 -12.39 -5.91 -2.11
C LEU A 86 -12.30 -6.82 -3.35
N ARG A 87 -13.44 -7.25 -3.88
CA ARG A 87 -13.47 -8.13 -5.05
C ARG A 87 -13.24 -7.38 -6.36
N HIS A 88 -13.80 -6.19 -6.48
CA HIS A 88 -13.72 -5.35 -7.68
C HIS A 88 -13.34 -3.93 -7.30
N VAL A 89 -12.26 -3.43 -7.88
CA VAL A 89 -11.76 -2.07 -7.63
C VAL A 89 -12.65 -1.07 -8.37
N ARG A 90 -13.65 -0.54 -7.66
CA ARG A 90 -14.59 0.49 -8.13
C ARG A 90 -14.70 1.57 -7.07
N ALA A 91 -14.83 2.82 -7.48
CA ALA A 91 -14.85 3.96 -6.57
C ALA A 91 -15.97 3.87 -5.52
N ASP A 92 -17.18 3.53 -5.93
CA ASP A 92 -18.35 3.37 -5.03
C ASP A 92 -18.06 2.35 -3.90
N ALA A 93 -17.56 1.17 -4.27
CA ALA A 93 -17.22 0.12 -3.31
C ALA A 93 -16.07 0.52 -2.40
N ILE A 94 -15.05 1.22 -2.93
CA ILE A 94 -13.92 1.72 -2.13
C ILE A 94 -14.42 2.69 -1.06
N PHE A 95 -15.19 3.71 -1.45
CA PHE A 95 -15.68 4.72 -0.52
C PHE A 95 -16.66 4.16 0.51
N GLU A 96 -17.54 3.22 0.10
CA GLU A 96 -18.43 2.52 1.01
C GLU A 96 -17.64 1.76 2.08
N LEU A 97 -16.67 0.94 1.68
CA LEU A 97 -15.85 0.15 2.60
C LEU A 97 -14.98 1.03 3.51
N ILE A 98 -14.47 2.15 3.00
CA ILE A 98 -13.72 3.13 3.81
C ILE A 98 -14.60 3.62 4.97
N LYS A 99 -15.82 4.05 4.68
CA LYS A 99 -16.76 4.57 5.68
C LYS A 99 -17.22 3.48 6.65
N GLN A 100 -17.61 2.31 6.10
CA GLN A 100 -18.16 1.20 6.88
C GLN A 100 -17.15 0.61 7.87
N HIS A 101 -15.92 0.40 7.42
CA HIS A 101 -14.89 -0.27 8.21
C HIS A 101 -13.88 0.67 8.84
N LYS A 102 -14.04 1.99 8.66
CA LYS A 102 -13.09 3.01 9.17
C LYS A 102 -11.67 2.72 8.70
N VAL A 103 -11.52 2.46 7.40
CA VAL A 103 -10.23 2.15 6.78
C VAL A 103 -9.22 3.25 7.08
N THR A 104 -8.02 2.86 7.45
CA THR A 104 -6.91 3.76 7.78
C THR A 104 -5.83 3.77 6.71
N HIS A 105 -5.69 2.66 5.97
CA HIS A 105 -4.62 2.47 4.98
C HIS A 105 -5.10 1.68 3.77
N PHE A 106 -4.59 2.02 2.60
CA PHE A 106 -4.70 1.20 1.38
C PHE A 106 -3.55 1.50 0.42
N CYS A 107 -3.26 0.58 -0.49
CA CYS A 107 -2.30 0.79 -1.57
C CYS A 107 -3.01 0.69 -2.91
N GLY A 108 -2.58 1.48 -3.88
CA GLY A 108 -3.14 1.41 -5.22
C GLY A 108 -2.21 2.00 -6.28
N ALA A 109 -2.28 1.47 -7.51
CA ALA A 109 -1.63 2.11 -8.64
C ALA A 109 -2.27 3.49 -8.90
N PRO A 110 -1.58 4.41 -9.59
CA PRO A 110 -2.12 5.75 -9.88
C PRO A 110 -3.50 5.73 -10.55
N VAL A 111 -3.81 4.71 -11.35
CA VAL A 111 -5.14 4.55 -11.96
C VAL A 111 -6.25 4.37 -10.92
N VAL A 112 -5.98 3.73 -9.80
CA VAL A 112 -6.95 3.56 -8.70
C VAL A 112 -7.25 4.91 -8.05
N LEU A 113 -6.20 5.68 -7.73
CA LEU A 113 -6.35 7.03 -7.17
C LEU A 113 -7.10 7.96 -8.13
N ASN A 114 -6.76 7.90 -9.42
CA ASN A 114 -7.45 8.67 -10.44
C ASN A 114 -8.94 8.27 -10.58
N THR A 115 -9.27 6.99 -10.47
CA THR A 115 -10.66 6.51 -10.47
C THR A 115 -11.43 7.04 -9.25
N MET A 116 -10.80 7.06 -8.08
CA MET A 116 -11.39 7.62 -6.87
C MET A 116 -11.62 9.14 -7.00
N LEU A 117 -10.61 9.86 -7.50
CA LEU A 117 -10.65 11.32 -7.66
C LEU A 117 -11.76 11.77 -8.64
N ASN A 118 -11.97 11.03 -9.73
CA ASN A 118 -12.96 11.34 -10.76
C ASN A 118 -14.34 10.70 -10.50
N ALA A 119 -14.57 10.14 -9.34
CA ALA A 119 -15.86 9.61 -8.94
C ALA A 119 -16.88 10.73 -8.67
N ASP A 120 -18.18 10.37 -8.61
CA ASP A 120 -19.23 11.30 -8.21
C ASP A 120 -18.90 11.95 -6.86
N SER A 121 -19.04 13.27 -6.79
CA SER A 121 -18.68 14.04 -5.59
C SER A 121 -19.49 13.65 -4.35
N GLY A 122 -20.70 13.15 -4.52
CA GLY A 122 -21.51 12.62 -3.42
C GLY A 122 -20.86 11.42 -2.71
N LEU A 123 -20.00 10.67 -3.39
CA LEU A 123 -19.25 9.58 -2.78
C LEU A 123 -18.15 10.06 -1.83
N HIS A 124 -17.67 11.29 -2.01
CA HIS A 124 -16.62 11.88 -1.18
C HIS A 124 -17.17 12.42 0.15
N GLU A 125 -18.49 12.60 0.28
CA GLU A 125 -19.09 13.10 1.50
C GLU A 125 -18.91 12.14 2.67
N GLY A 126 -18.59 12.68 3.83
CA GLY A 126 -18.43 11.90 5.08
C GLY A 126 -17.19 11.01 5.12
N LEU A 127 -16.20 11.24 4.26
CA LEU A 127 -14.90 10.57 4.36
C LEU A 127 -14.16 11.01 5.63
N PRO A 128 -13.53 10.08 6.36
CA PRO A 128 -12.61 10.46 7.43
C PRO A 128 -11.36 11.10 6.84
N ASN A 129 -10.81 12.09 7.53
CA ASN A 129 -9.53 12.69 7.16
C ASN A 129 -8.36 11.79 7.59
N GLY A 130 -7.23 11.92 6.89
CA GLY A 130 -5.98 11.30 7.26
C GLY A 130 -5.86 9.82 6.90
N ILE A 131 -6.65 9.34 5.94
CA ILE A 131 -6.48 7.99 5.38
C ILE A 131 -5.17 7.96 4.59
N ASN A 132 -4.33 6.98 4.89
CA ASN A 132 -3.04 6.83 4.23
C ASN A 132 -3.20 6.02 2.93
N ALA A 133 -2.77 6.59 1.81
CA ALA A 133 -2.78 5.99 0.48
C ALA A 133 -1.36 5.86 -0.05
N MET A 134 -0.89 4.63 -0.27
CA MET A 134 0.43 4.38 -0.87
C MET A 134 0.26 4.06 -2.35
N THR A 135 1.06 4.70 -3.20
CA THR A 135 0.99 4.50 -4.66
C THR A 135 2.36 4.16 -5.25
N ALA A 136 2.35 3.27 -6.20
CA ALA A 136 3.51 2.83 -6.98
C ALA A 136 3.10 2.16 -8.29
N GLY A 137 4.06 1.55 -8.98
CA GLY A 137 3.88 0.85 -10.26
C GLY A 137 4.04 1.75 -11.48
N ALA A 138 3.79 3.04 -11.33
CA ALA A 138 4.12 4.12 -12.26
C ALA A 138 4.24 5.42 -11.46
N ALA A 139 4.91 6.43 -12.01
CA ALA A 139 4.96 7.76 -11.42
C ALA A 139 3.53 8.35 -11.39
N PRO A 140 2.97 8.71 -10.24
CA PRO A 140 1.67 9.34 -10.16
C PRO A 140 1.74 10.77 -10.70
N PRO A 141 0.77 11.23 -11.50
CA PRO A 141 0.70 12.64 -11.86
C PRO A 141 0.54 13.51 -10.61
N ALA A 142 1.26 14.64 -10.53
CA ALA A 142 1.17 15.58 -9.41
C ALA A 142 -0.28 16.02 -9.12
N ALA A 143 -1.06 16.26 -10.18
CA ALA A 143 -2.47 16.61 -10.05
C ALA A 143 -3.33 15.53 -9.36
N VAL A 144 -2.98 14.25 -9.52
CA VAL A 144 -3.67 13.14 -8.84
C VAL A 144 -3.30 13.13 -7.36
N ILE A 145 -2.02 13.33 -7.02
CA ILE A 145 -1.57 13.44 -5.63
C ILE A 145 -2.28 14.61 -4.95
N ALA A 146 -2.20 15.82 -5.54
CA ALA A 146 -2.82 17.02 -5.01
C ALA A 146 -4.35 16.87 -4.83
N GLY A 147 -5.01 16.26 -5.81
CA GLY A 147 -6.45 16.01 -5.74
C GLY A 147 -6.83 15.07 -4.60
N MET A 148 -6.09 13.98 -4.41
CA MET A 148 -6.31 13.06 -3.29
C MET A 148 -6.04 13.71 -1.93
N GLU A 149 -5.00 14.53 -1.82
CA GLU A 149 -4.73 15.28 -0.58
C GLU A 149 -5.83 16.32 -0.28
N LYS A 150 -6.37 16.98 -1.30
CA LYS A 150 -7.54 17.89 -1.17
C LYS A 150 -8.81 17.15 -0.70
N LEU A 151 -8.92 15.84 -0.98
CA LEU A 151 -9.98 14.96 -0.45
C LEU A 151 -9.69 14.44 0.98
N GLY A 152 -8.55 14.81 1.58
CA GLY A 152 -8.19 14.43 2.95
C GLY A 152 -7.37 13.14 3.08
N PHE A 153 -6.84 12.60 1.99
CA PHE A 153 -5.92 11.46 2.01
C PHE A 153 -4.47 11.93 2.20
N ASN A 154 -3.68 11.13 2.91
CA ASN A 154 -2.22 11.28 2.98
C ASN A 154 -1.60 10.40 1.90
N VAL A 155 -1.12 10.96 0.81
CA VAL A 155 -0.51 10.18 -0.28
C VAL A 155 0.97 9.97 0.00
N THR A 156 1.44 8.73 -0.22
CA THR A 156 2.85 8.36 -0.16
C THR A 156 3.23 7.70 -1.48
N HIS A 157 4.16 8.30 -2.21
CA HIS A 157 4.72 7.71 -3.42
C HIS A 157 5.89 6.81 -3.06
N VAL A 158 5.91 5.59 -3.61
CA VAL A 158 6.97 4.62 -3.36
C VAL A 158 7.42 3.97 -4.67
N TYR A 159 8.64 3.47 -4.66
CA TYR A 159 9.19 2.66 -5.73
C TYR A 159 9.57 1.29 -5.20
N GLY A 160 9.34 0.26 -6.02
CA GLY A 160 9.74 -1.10 -5.76
C GLY A 160 9.54 -2.00 -6.97
N LEU A 161 10.08 -3.20 -6.88
CA LEU A 161 10.01 -4.25 -7.89
C LEU A 161 9.56 -5.56 -7.24
N THR A 162 9.23 -6.55 -8.05
CA THR A 162 9.03 -7.92 -7.55
C THR A 162 10.29 -8.42 -6.85
N GLU A 163 11.46 -8.12 -7.40
CA GLU A 163 12.78 -8.50 -6.89
C GLU A 163 13.14 -7.83 -5.55
N THR A 164 12.45 -6.74 -5.19
CA THR A 164 12.62 -6.04 -3.90
C THR A 164 11.48 -6.32 -2.92
N TYR A 165 10.64 -7.32 -3.17
CA TYR A 165 9.47 -7.72 -2.35
C TYR A 165 8.33 -6.69 -2.33
N GLY A 166 8.42 -5.63 -3.11
CA GLY A 166 7.52 -4.50 -3.12
C GLY A 166 8.25 -3.19 -2.82
N PRO A 167 7.66 -2.25 -2.06
CA PRO A 167 8.27 -0.96 -1.77
C PRO A 167 9.67 -1.08 -1.15
N CYS A 168 10.65 -0.38 -1.72
CA CYS A 168 12.01 -0.30 -1.21
C CYS A 168 12.57 1.13 -1.16
N VAL A 169 11.89 2.07 -1.83
CA VAL A 169 12.18 3.51 -1.74
C VAL A 169 10.88 4.24 -1.46
N VAL A 170 10.90 5.18 -0.54
CA VAL A 170 9.75 5.98 -0.12
C VAL A 170 10.06 7.45 -0.32
N SER A 171 9.19 8.18 -1.00
CA SER A 171 9.22 9.65 -1.05
C SER A 171 8.69 10.18 0.28
N ALA A 172 9.58 10.26 1.28
CA ALA A 172 9.23 10.72 2.62
C ALA A 172 9.13 12.24 2.64
N PRO A 173 8.07 12.81 3.25
CA PRO A 173 7.95 14.26 3.43
C PRO A 173 9.17 14.82 4.17
N GLN A 174 9.73 15.90 3.65
CA GLN A 174 10.83 16.63 4.29
C GLN A 174 10.27 17.70 5.23
N ALA A 175 11.07 18.13 6.20
CA ALA A 175 10.62 19.07 7.24
C ALA A 175 10.16 20.42 6.65
N ASP A 176 10.79 20.87 5.58
CA ASP A 176 10.47 22.13 4.86
C ASP A 176 9.18 22.02 4.03
N TRP A 177 8.74 20.81 3.68
CA TRP A 177 7.49 20.61 2.93
C TRP A 177 6.24 20.96 3.74
N ALA A 178 6.33 20.99 5.07
CA ALA A 178 5.21 21.35 5.94
C ALA A 178 4.70 22.80 5.71
N SER A 179 5.54 23.69 5.18
CA SER A 179 5.20 25.06 4.85
C SER A 179 4.75 25.27 3.41
N MET A 180 4.87 24.26 2.56
CA MET A 180 4.49 24.32 1.14
C MET A 180 2.98 24.14 0.98
N ASP A 181 2.43 24.71 -0.09
CA ASP A 181 1.07 24.37 -0.48
C ASP A 181 0.97 22.93 -1.03
N ILE A 182 -0.26 22.43 -1.18
CA ILE A 182 -0.51 21.05 -1.61
C ILE A 182 0.01 20.82 -3.03
N ASP A 183 -0.16 21.77 -3.93
CA ASP A 183 0.20 21.59 -5.34
C ASP A 183 1.73 21.58 -5.50
N GLU A 184 2.48 22.45 -4.82
CA GLU A 184 3.94 22.46 -4.78
C GLU A 184 4.49 21.15 -4.22
N ARG A 185 3.95 20.68 -3.10
CA ARG A 185 4.35 19.42 -2.48
C ARG A 185 4.08 18.22 -3.37
N ALA A 186 2.94 18.20 -4.05
CA ALA A 186 2.57 17.13 -4.97
C ALA A 186 3.53 17.04 -6.17
N GLU A 187 4.05 18.16 -6.67
CA GLU A 187 5.08 18.16 -7.72
C GLU A 187 6.40 17.52 -7.27
N LEU A 188 6.81 17.76 -6.02
CA LEU A 188 7.99 17.13 -5.46
C LEU A 188 7.80 15.62 -5.26
N MET A 189 6.62 15.21 -4.78
CA MET A 189 6.30 13.79 -4.55
C MET A 189 6.11 12.99 -5.84
N ALA A 190 5.79 13.63 -6.95
CA ALA A 190 5.60 12.99 -8.25
C ALA A 190 6.93 12.62 -8.95
N ARG A 191 8.05 13.17 -8.49
CA ARG A 191 9.40 12.92 -9.04
C ARG A 191 9.98 11.64 -8.50
#